data_ec576254f1ebafe126336956ceffff53
#
_entry.id   ec576254f1ebafe126336956ceffff53
#
_cell.length_a   1.000
_cell.length_b   1.000
_cell.length_c   1.000
_cell.angle_alpha   90.00
_cell.angle_beta   90.00
_cell.angle_gamma   90.00
#
_symmetry.space_group_name_H-M   'P 1'
#
loop_
_entity.id
_entity.type
_entity.pdbx_description
1 polymer ?
#
loop_
_entity_poly.entity_id
_entity_poly.type
_entity_poly.pdbx_seq_one_letter_code
_entity_poly.pdbx_strand_id
1 'polypeptide(L)'
;MRNLYAGQEATVKTGHGTTDWLQLRKGVHEGCILSPCLFNLYAEYITRKARLEEAQAGIKIARRNVNNLRQAGDTTLMAESEEKLKSFLIKVKEESEKVGLKLNIQTTKIMASHGPITSWQIYGETGETVADCILGGSKITADGDCSHEIKRCLLLGRKVMTNLDSILKSRDITLPTKVCLVKAMVFPVVMYVCESWTIKKAECRRFDAFELWCWRRLLRVPWTARRSNQSILKEISPEYSLEGWMLKLKLQYFGHLL
;
A
#
# COMPACT_ATOMS: atom_id res chain seq x y z
N MET A 1 20.08 -15.71 17.92
CA MET A 1 19.89 -15.47 16.48
C MET A 1 20.96 -16.16 15.62
N ARG A 2 22.27 -16.00 15.92
CA ARG A 2 23.33 -16.63 15.10
C ARG A 2 23.12 -18.16 14.93
N ASN A 3 22.70 -18.87 15.95
CA ASN A 3 22.47 -20.31 15.91
C ASN A 3 21.20 -20.72 15.15
N LEU A 4 20.24 -19.82 14.96
CA LEU A 4 19.00 -20.06 14.20
C LEU A 4 19.24 -20.11 12.68
N TYR A 5 20.26 -19.42 12.20
CA TYR A 5 20.60 -19.31 10.77
C TYR A 5 21.91 -20.00 10.42
N ALA A 6 22.63 -20.56 11.42
CA ALA A 6 23.88 -21.27 11.18
C ALA A 6 23.59 -22.72 10.74
N GLY A 7 24.16 -23.13 9.62
CA GLY A 7 24.05 -24.52 9.13
C GLY A 7 22.67 -24.89 8.56
N GLN A 8 21.87 -23.91 8.15
CA GLN A 8 20.59 -24.20 7.48
C GLN A 8 20.81 -24.79 6.09
N GLU A 9 20.05 -25.83 5.78
CA GLU A 9 20.04 -26.49 4.49
C GLU A 9 18.62 -26.46 3.91
N ALA A 10 18.49 -26.43 2.61
CA ALA A 10 17.21 -26.48 1.92
C ALA A 10 17.29 -27.39 0.70
N THR A 11 16.13 -27.99 0.34
CA THR A 11 15.94 -28.70 -0.93
C THR A 11 14.83 -28.01 -1.71
N VAL A 12 14.91 -28.06 -3.02
CA VAL A 12 13.86 -27.54 -3.92
C VAL A 12 13.13 -28.71 -4.56
N LYS A 13 11.82 -28.76 -4.38
CA LYS A 13 10.96 -29.73 -5.06
C LYS A 13 10.61 -29.20 -6.45
N THR A 14 11.07 -29.88 -7.47
CA THR A 14 10.77 -29.62 -8.89
C THR A 14 9.79 -30.62 -9.43
N GLY A 15 9.23 -30.39 -10.63
CA GLY A 15 8.39 -31.36 -11.33
C GLY A 15 9.10 -32.69 -11.68
N HIS A 16 10.44 -32.73 -11.62
CA HIS A 16 11.27 -33.89 -11.94
C HIS A 16 11.91 -34.56 -10.70
N GLY A 17 11.60 -34.09 -9.49
CA GLY A 17 12.14 -34.64 -8.23
C GLY A 17 12.59 -33.54 -7.26
N THR A 18 13.32 -33.96 -6.23
CA THR A 18 13.87 -33.07 -5.21
C THR A 18 15.37 -32.89 -5.48
N THR A 19 15.88 -31.67 -5.36
CA THR A 19 17.33 -31.40 -5.47
C THR A 19 18.10 -31.97 -4.28
N ASP A 20 19.41 -32.07 -4.42
CA ASP A 20 20.31 -32.31 -3.28
C ASP A 20 20.22 -31.17 -2.26
N TRP A 21 20.65 -31.43 -1.04
CA TRP A 21 20.68 -30.46 0.03
C TRP A 21 21.64 -29.32 -0.28
N LEU A 22 21.10 -28.08 -0.29
CA LEU A 22 21.84 -26.85 -0.53
C LEU A 22 22.06 -26.11 0.78
N GLN A 23 23.30 -25.81 1.13
CA GLN A 23 23.59 -24.99 2.32
C GLN A 23 23.21 -23.52 2.08
N LEU A 24 22.37 -22.99 2.95
CA LEU A 24 21.97 -21.57 2.95
C LEU A 24 23.04 -20.76 3.67
N ARG A 25 23.81 -19.99 2.93
CA ARG A 25 24.92 -19.19 3.49
C ARG A 25 24.55 -17.74 3.78
N LYS A 26 23.50 -17.21 3.12
CA LYS A 26 23.04 -15.81 3.22
C LYS A 26 21.52 -15.73 3.05
N GLY A 27 20.92 -14.69 3.64
CA GLY A 27 19.50 -14.39 3.51
C GLY A 27 18.70 -14.70 4.77
N VAL A 28 17.43 -14.36 4.71
CA VAL A 28 16.43 -14.69 5.74
C VAL A 28 15.35 -15.56 5.13
N HIS A 29 14.77 -16.45 5.92
CA HIS A 29 13.78 -17.41 5.45
C HIS A 29 12.44 -16.67 5.18
N GLU A 30 11.91 -16.75 3.95
CA GLU A 30 10.57 -16.23 3.63
C GLU A 30 9.50 -16.98 4.43
N GLY A 31 8.52 -16.24 4.97
CA GLY A 31 7.47 -16.79 5.82
C GLY A 31 7.84 -16.97 7.29
N CYS A 32 9.11 -16.75 7.70
CA CYS A 32 9.50 -16.72 9.10
C CYS A 32 9.07 -15.40 9.75
N ILE A 33 8.50 -15.49 10.95
CA ILE A 33 8.03 -14.33 11.75
C ILE A 33 9.15 -13.30 12.04
N LEU A 34 10.40 -13.75 12.14
CA LEU A 34 11.56 -12.90 12.44
C LEU A 34 12.15 -12.21 11.18
N SER A 35 11.89 -12.75 9.99
CA SER A 35 12.51 -12.26 8.77
C SER A 35 12.21 -10.80 8.43
N PRO A 36 10.96 -10.30 8.57
CA PRO A 36 10.65 -8.88 8.35
C PRO A 36 11.41 -7.96 9.31
N CYS A 37 11.51 -8.33 10.59
CA CYS A 37 12.23 -7.56 11.59
C CYS A 37 13.73 -7.52 11.31
N LEU A 38 14.33 -8.65 10.93
CA LEU A 38 15.76 -8.75 10.60
C LEU A 38 16.07 -7.95 9.32
N PHE A 39 15.20 -8.04 8.32
CA PHE A 39 15.36 -7.26 7.09
C PHE A 39 15.27 -5.76 7.35
N ASN A 40 14.32 -5.32 8.18
CA ASN A 40 14.18 -3.92 8.56
C ASN A 40 15.41 -3.39 9.30
N LEU A 41 16.00 -4.18 10.23
CA LEU A 41 17.25 -3.83 10.91
C LEU A 41 18.41 -3.72 9.92
N TYR A 42 18.43 -4.57 8.93
CA TYR A 42 19.46 -4.57 7.88
C TYR A 42 19.31 -3.35 6.96
N ALA A 43 18.11 -3.04 6.52
CA ALA A 43 17.80 -1.84 5.75
C ALA A 43 18.14 -0.56 6.54
N GLU A 44 17.86 -0.55 7.85
CA GLU A 44 18.24 0.55 8.74
C GLU A 44 19.76 0.73 8.80
N TYR A 45 20.51 -0.36 8.94
CA TYR A 45 21.97 -0.31 8.92
C TYR A 45 22.52 0.32 7.62
N ILE A 46 21.97 -0.07 6.46
CA ILE A 46 22.37 0.47 5.15
C ILE A 46 22.10 1.98 5.09
N THR A 47 20.89 2.42 5.48
CA THR A 47 20.52 3.85 5.41
C THR A 47 21.35 4.73 6.36
N ARG A 48 21.69 4.22 7.55
CA ARG A 48 22.61 4.91 8.48
C ARG A 48 24.02 5.00 7.91
N LYS A 49 24.52 3.93 7.29
CA LYS A 49 25.85 3.95 6.62
C LYS A 49 25.87 4.90 5.43
N ALA A 50 24.78 4.99 4.67
CA ALA A 50 24.62 5.96 3.60
C ALA A 50 24.49 7.42 4.10
N ARG A 51 24.42 7.64 5.43
CA ARG A 51 24.28 8.96 6.10
C ARG A 51 23.08 9.76 5.59
N LEU A 52 21.99 9.08 5.24
CA LEU A 52 20.79 9.76 4.76
C LEU A 52 20.15 10.63 5.85
N GLU A 53 20.27 10.24 7.14
CA GLU A 53 19.71 10.97 8.27
C GLU A 53 20.41 12.32 8.51
N GLU A 54 21.72 12.41 8.23
CA GLU A 54 22.52 13.64 8.38
C GLU A 54 22.30 14.63 7.23
N ALA A 55 21.74 14.16 6.10
CA ALA A 55 21.53 15.01 4.95
C ALA A 55 20.27 15.87 5.15
N GLN A 56 20.42 17.20 5.29
CA GLN A 56 19.31 18.17 5.35
C GLN A 56 18.51 18.29 4.04
N ALA A 57 18.58 17.30 3.18
CA ALA A 57 18.15 17.34 1.79
C ALA A 57 16.87 16.53 1.52
N GLY A 58 16.07 16.23 2.53
CA GLY A 58 14.75 15.60 2.41
C GLY A 58 13.62 16.62 2.23
N ILE A 59 12.41 16.14 2.15
CA ILE A 59 11.19 16.96 2.15
C ILE A 59 10.82 17.31 3.59
N LYS A 60 10.60 18.59 3.89
CA LYS A 60 10.19 19.03 5.23
C LYS A 60 8.69 18.86 5.43
N ILE A 61 8.30 17.96 6.30
CA ILE A 61 6.91 17.74 6.71
C ILE A 61 6.79 17.98 8.21
N ALA A 62 5.93 18.90 8.62
CA ALA A 62 5.68 19.22 10.03
C ALA A 62 6.98 19.40 10.86
N ARG A 63 7.92 20.18 10.36
CA ARG A 63 9.27 20.44 10.95
C ARG A 63 10.21 19.22 10.98
N ARG A 64 9.79 18.07 10.47
CA ARG A 64 10.65 16.89 10.32
C ARG A 64 11.14 16.80 8.90
N ASN A 65 12.40 16.43 8.73
CA ASN A 65 12.99 16.15 7.42
C ASN A 65 12.77 14.68 7.08
N VAL A 66 11.98 14.41 6.03
CA VAL A 66 11.70 13.06 5.54
C VAL A 66 12.43 12.86 4.22
N ASN A 67 13.40 12.00 4.18
CA ASN A 67 14.21 11.70 2.98
C ASN A 67 14.07 10.25 2.49
N ASN A 68 13.53 9.38 3.32
CA ASN A 68 13.25 8.00 2.94
C ASN A 68 12.02 7.45 3.64
N LEU A 69 11.29 6.54 2.95
CA LEU A 69 10.25 5.70 3.52
C LEU A 69 10.57 4.26 3.13
N ARG A 70 10.40 3.34 4.07
CA ARG A 70 10.72 1.93 3.88
C ARG A 70 9.55 1.05 4.25
N GLN A 71 9.24 0.11 3.37
CA GLN A 71 8.23 -0.91 3.59
C GLN A 71 8.75 -2.25 3.07
N ALA A 72 9.18 -3.13 3.96
CA ALA A 72 9.85 -4.38 3.60
C ALA A 72 11.03 -4.15 2.63
N GLY A 73 11.00 -4.74 1.44
CA GLY A 73 12.03 -4.56 0.41
C GLY A 73 11.94 -3.25 -0.37
N ASP A 74 10.81 -2.55 -0.28
CA ASP A 74 10.59 -1.32 -1.04
C ASP A 74 11.12 -0.10 -0.26
N THR A 75 11.95 0.68 -0.91
CA THR A 75 12.50 1.92 -0.35
C THR A 75 12.17 3.08 -1.27
N THR A 76 11.52 4.11 -0.73
CA THR A 76 11.28 5.37 -1.41
C THR A 76 12.26 6.40 -0.90
N LEU A 77 13.04 7.00 -1.79
CA LEU A 77 13.93 8.12 -1.49
C LEU A 77 13.25 9.42 -1.92
N MET A 78 13.38 10.46 -1.11
CA MET A 78 12.77 11.77 -1.35
C MET A 78 13.84 12.85 -1.24
N ALA A 79 13.83 13.79 -2.18
CA ALA A 79 14.69 14.96 -2.17
C ALA A 79 14.01 16.15 -2.84
N GLU A 80 14.47 17.35 -2.52
CA GLU A 80 13.99 18.61 -3.09
C GLU A 80 14.52 18.85 -4.51
N SER A 81 15.62 18.18 -4.92
CA SER A 81 16.20 18.32 -6.26
C SER A 81 16.67 16.98 -6.82
N GLU A 82 16.79 16.94 -8.14
CA GLU A 82 17.25 15.76 -8.89
C GLU A 82 18.67 15.36 -8.50
N GLU A 83 19.58 16.33 -8.35
CA GLU A 83 20.99 16.09 -8.01
C GLU A 83 21.11 15.45 -6.62
N LYS A 84 20.34 15.96 -5.65
CA LYS A 84 20.30 15.41 -4.29
C LYS A 84 19.76 13.98 -4.30
N LEU A 85 18.69 13.74 -5.06
CA LEU A 85 18.11 12.39 -5.19
C LEU A 85 19.09 11.41 -5.83
N LYS A 86 19.82 11.82 -6.89
CA LYS A 86 20.90 11.02 -7.50
C LYS A 86 22.00 10.70 -6.50
N SER A 87 22.45 11.68 -5.74
CA SER A 87 23.46 11.49 -4.69
C SER A 87 23.01 10.48 -3.63
N PHE A 88 21.74 10.55 -3.20
CA PHE A 88 21.19 9.59 -2.25
C PHE A 88 21.16 8.18 -2.81
N LEU A 89 20.67 8.03 -4.02
CA LEU A 89 20.55 6.73 -4.67
C LEU A 89 21.91 6.06 -4.87
N ILE A 90 22.93 6.83 -5.27
CA ILE A 90 24.30 6.34 -5.41
C ILE A 90 24.83 5.82 -4.07
N LYS A 91 24.69 6.60 -3.00
CA LYS A 91 25.13 6.19 -1.65
C LYS A 91 24.43 4.93 -1.17
N VAL A 92 23.10 4.86 -1.35
CA VAL A 92 22.33 3.66 -0.96
C VAL A 92 22.78 2.46 -1.77
N LYS A 93 23.00 2.61 -3.08
CA LYS A 93 23.50 1.54 -3.94
C LYS A 93 24.87 1.03 -3.47
N GLU A 94 25.83 1.91 -3.25
CA GLU A 94 27.18 1.55 -2.79
C GLU A 94 27.15 0.81 -1.44
N GLU A 95 26.40 1.31 -0.47
CA GLU A 95 26.30 0.66 0.84
C GLU A 95 25.53 -0.67 0.78
N SER A 96 24.53 -0.78 -0.10
CA SER A 96 23.78 -2.03 -0.33
C SER A 96 24.68 -3.09 -0.98
N GLU A 97 25.51 -2.72 -1.96
CA GLU A 97 26.41 -3.64 -2.65
C GLU A 97 27.49 -4.19 -1.71
N LYS A 98 28.02 -3.38 -0.78
CA LYS A 98 28.99 -3.82 0.25
C LYS A 98 28.45 -4.97 1.11
N VAL A 99 27.15 -5.02 1.31
CA VAL A 99 26.46 -6.03 2.12
C VAL A 99 25.80 -7.12 1.29
N GLY A 100 25.99 -7.10 -0.04
CA GLY A 100 25.53 -8.12 -0.97
C GLY A 100 24.09 -7.96 -1.44
N LEU A 101 23.46 -6.79 -1.22
CA LEU A 101 22.17 -6.43 -1.81
C LEU A 101 22.38 -5.62 -3.09
N LYS A 102 21.70 -5.99 -4.15
CA LYS A 102 21.72 -5.26 -5.42
C LYS A 102 20.43 -4.46 -5.58
N LEU A 103 20.58 -3.19 -5.94
CA LEU A 103 19.46 -2.35 -6.32
C LEU A 103 18.90 -2.84 -7.66
N ASN A 104 17.59 -3.06 -7.72
CA ASN A 104 16.91 -3.41 -8.97
C ASN A 104 16.50 -2.13 -9.72
N ILE A 105 17.35 -1.67 -10.63
CA ILE A 105 17.13 -0.43 -11.40
C ILE A 105 15.93 -0.57 -12.34
N GLN A 106 15.69 -1.76 -12.89
CA GLN A 106 14.56 -2.00 -13.81
C GLN A 106 13.18 -1.82 -13.15
N THR A 107 13.07 -2.09 -11.85
CA THR A 107 11.84 -1.89 -11.09
C THR A 107 11.80 -0.55 -10.36
N THR A 108 12.92 0.18 -10.34
CA THR A 108 13.02 1.49 -9.69
C THR A 108 12.34 2.55 -10.56
N LYS A 109 11.35 3.23 -9.97
CA LYS A 109 10.56 4.27 -10.63
C LYS A 109 10.88 5.64 -10.04
N ILE A 110 10.91 6.64 -10.91
CA ILE A 110 11.21 8.01 -10.53
C ILE A 110 10.00 8.88 -10.83
N MET A 111 9.58 9.67 -9.84
CA MET A 111 8.43 10.55 -9.96
C MET A 111 8.80 11.95 -9.46
N ALA A 112 8.43 12.99 -10.20
CA ALA A 112 8.56 14.38 -9.78
C ALA A 112 7.18 15.02 -9.64
N SER A 113 6.98 15.80 -8.58
CA SER A 113 5.74 16.54 -8.35
C SER A 113 5.61 17.81 -9.21
N HIS A 114 6.73 18.34 -9.71
CA HIS A 114 6.75 19.55 -10.55
C HIS A 114 7.75 19.36 -11.69
N GLY A 115 7.25 19.53 -12.90
CA GLY A 115 8.05 19.49 -14.13
C GLY A 115 8.43 18.09 -14.63
N PRO A 116 8.71 17.97 -15.93
CA PRO A 116 9.15 16.69 -16.49
C PRO A 116 10.61 16.45 -16.16
N ILE A 117 10.92 15.27 -15.64
CA ILE A 117 12.29 14.76 -15.62
C ILE A 117 12.59 14.25 -17.02
N THR A 118 13.49 14.93 -17.74
CA THR A 118 13.74 14.67 -19.17
C THR A 118 14.55 13.41 -19.44
N SER A 119 15.46 13.05 -18.57
CA SER A 119 16.20 11.79 -18.64
C SER A 119 16.87 11.50 -17.30
N TRP A 120 16.67 10.32 -16.77
CA TRP A 120 17.32 9.88 -15.56
C TRP A 120 18.27 8.73 -15.87
N GLN A 121 19.56 8.97 -15.76
CA GLN A 121 20.57 7.94 -15.93
C GLN A 121 21.32 7.68 -14.62
N ILE A 122 21.41 6.43 -14.24
CA ILE A 122 22.18 5.95 -13.10
C ILE A 122 23.19 4.94 -13.62
N TYR A 123 24.48 5.29 -13.62
CA TYR A 123 25.58 4.43 -14.12
C TYR A 123 25.33 3.87 -15.54
N GLY A 124 24.76 4.68 -16.45
CA GLY A 124 24.49 4.27 -17.83
C GLY A 124 23.17 3.51 -18.03
N GLU A 125 22.46 3.17 -16.97
CA GLU A 125 21.12 2.59 -17.06
C GLU A 125 20.06 3.70 -16.93
N THR A 126 19.07 3.69 -17.81
CA THR A 126 17.95 4.65 -17.79
C THR A 126 16.90 4.18 -16.80
N GLY A 127 16.63 5.00 -15.77
CA GLY A 127 15.51 4.80 -14.85
C GLY A 127 14.18 5.20 -15.50
N GLU A 128 13.12 4.45 -15.21
CA GLU A 128 11.77 4.75 -15.69
C GLU A 128 11.18 5.96 -14.96
N THR A 129 10.85 7.02 -15.70
CA THR A 129 10.13 8.18 -15.18
C THR A 129 8.64 7.95 -15.32
N VAL A 130 7.89 8.09 -14.23
CA VAL A 130 6.46 7.79 -14.21
C VAL A 130 5.66 8.96 -13.63
N ALA A 131 4.43 9.12 -14.11
CA ALA A 131 3.46 10.07 -13.57
C ALA A 131 2.72 9.51 -12.34
N ASP A 132 2.70 8.20 -12.19
CA ASP A 132 2.10 7.51 -11.06
C ASP A 132 2.84 6.20 -10.73
N CYS A 133 2.75 5.78 -9.47
CA CYS A 133 3.30 4.51 -9.01
C CYS A 133 2.42 3.89 -7.93
N ILE A 134 2.61 2.60 -7.69
CA ILE A 134 1.99 1.90 -6.56
C ILE A 134 3.05 1.76 -5.47
N LEU A 135 2.79 2.37 -4.32
CA LEU A 135 3.61 2.27 -3.12
C LEU A 135 2.77 1.75 -1.97
N GLY A 136 3.23 0.68 -1.33
CA GLY A 136 2.49 0.08 -0.21
C GLY A 136 1.07 -0.36 -0.57
N GLY A 137 0.82 -0.73 -1.83
CA GLY A 137 -0.51 -1.12 -2.31
C GLY A 137 -1.45 0.04 -2.66
N SER A 138 -1.02 1.30 -2.48
CA SER A 138 -1.78 2.49 -2.86
C SER A 138 -1.18 3.18 -4.09
N LYS A 139 -2.03 3.65 -5.00
CA LYS A 139 -1.61 4.41 -6.18
C LYS A 139 -1.37 5.86 -5.81
N ILE A 140 -0.13 6.31 -6.01
CA ILE A 140 0.31 7.70 -5.79
C ILE A 140 0.54 8.34 -7.15
N THR A 141 0.06 9.56 -7.33
CA THR A 141 0.22 10.37 -8.55
C THR A 141 1.12 11.56 -8.27
N ALA A 142 1.84 12.02 -9.28
CA ALA A 142 2.76 13.15 -9.18
C ALA A 142 2.05 14.48 -8.83
N ASP A 143 0.80 14.63 -9.23
CA ASP A 143 -0.05 15.80 -8.94
C ASP A 143 -0.79 15.71 -7.59
N GLY A 144 -0.66 14.57 -6.87
CA GLY A 144 -1.35 14.33 -5.61
C GLY A 144 -2.86 14.11 -5.73
N ASP A 145 -3.41 13.89 -6.94
CA ASP A 145 -4.83 13.63 -7.12
C ASP A 145 -5.19 12.17 -6.77
N CYS A 146 -5.98 12.00 -5.73
CA CYS A 146 -6.42 10.70 -5.24
C CYS A 146 -7.59 10.09 -6.03
N SER A 147 -8.16 10.80 -7.01
CA SER A 147 -9.37 10.35 -7.73
C SER A 147 -9.17 8.99 -8.42
N HIS A 148 -7.97 8.73 -8.95
CA HIS A 148 -7.63 7.46 -9.60
C HIS A 148 -7.56 6.31 -8.58
N GLU A 149 -6.93 6.56 -7.43
CA GLU A 149 -6.86 5.57 -6.35
C GLU A 149 -8.23 5.27 -5.76
N ILE A 150 -9.03 6.29 -5.49
CA ILE A 150 -10.42 6.12 -5.02
C ILE A 150 -11.23 5.25 -5.98
N LYS A 151 -11.16 5.51 -7.30
CA LYS A 151 -11.83 4.68 -8.30
C LYS A 151 -11.34 3.22 -8.25
N ARG A 152 -10.02 3.02 -8.13
CA ARG A 152 -9.41 1.69 -8.02
C ARG A 152 -9.91 0.93 -6.79
N CYS A 153 -9.92 1.58 -5.62
CA CYS A 153 -10.39 0.98 -4.37
C CYS A 153 -11.89 0.64 -4.42
N LEU A 154 -12.72 1.52 -5.01
CA LEU A 154 -14.14 1.24 -5.23
C LEU A 154 -14.37 0.03 -6.16
N LEU A 155 -13.55 -0.13 -7.21
CA LEU A 155 -13.60 -1.30 -8.09
C LEU A 155 -13.19 -2.59 -7.36
N LEU A 156 -12.13 -2.53 -6.54
CA LEU A 156 -11.72 -3.66 -5.70
C LEU A 156 -12.81 -4.03 -4.69
N GLY A 157 -13.41 -3.05 -4.02
CA GLY A 157 -14.56 -3.27 -3.14
C GLY A 157 -15.74 -3.93 -3.84
N ARG A 158 -16.07 -3.52 -5.08
CA ARG A 158 -17.09 -4.19 -5.90
C ARG A 158 -16.75 -5.65 -6.20
N LYS A 159 -15.48 -5.94 -6.51
CA LYS A 159 -15.01 -7.31 -6.74
C LYS A 159 -15.17 -8.16 -5.49
N VAL A 160 -14.75 -7.67 -4.32
CA VAL A 160 -14.92 -8.38 -3.04
C VAL A 160 -16.40 -8.60 -2.74
N MET A 161 -17.25 -7.57 -2.89
CA MET A 161 -18.70 -7.70 -2.69
C MET A 161 -19.33 -8.75 -3.61
N THR A 162 -18.82 -8.88 -4.85
CA THR A 162 -19.29 -9.89 -5.79
C THR A 162 -18.84 -11.30 -5.39
N ASN A 163 -17.62 -11.44 -4.89
CA ASN A 163 -17.12 -12.72 -4.37
C ASN A 163 -17.90 -13.22 -3.14
N LEU A 164 -18.50 -12.31 -2.37
CA LEU A 164 -19.35 -12.65 -1.23
C LEU A 164 -20.79 -13.03 -1.61
N ASP A 165 -21.15 -12.99 -2.88
CA ASP A 165 -22.54 -13.15 -3.35
C ASP A 165 -23.19 -14.47 -2.87
N SER A 166 -22.44 -15.58 -2.87
CA SER A 166 -22.95 -16.88 -2.39
C SER A 166 -23.37 -16.82 -0.93
N ILE A 167 -22.53 -16.20 -0.09
CA ILE A 167 -22.79 -16.03 1.33
C ILE A 167 -23.94 -15.05 1.57
N LEU A 168 -23.92 -13.91 0.87
CA LEU A 168 -24.96 -12.88 1.01
C LEU A 168 -26.33 -13.36 0.52
N LYS A 169 -26.37 -14.34 -0.41
CA LYS A 169 -27.60 -14.97 -0.89
C LYS A 169 -28.14 -16.07 0.02
N SER A 170 -27.35 -16.62 0.92
CA SER A 170 -27.81 -17.66 1.85
C SER A 170 -28.98 -17.14 2.70
N ARG A 171 -29.97 -18.00 2.94
CA ARG A 171 -31.12 -17.72 3.82
C ARG A 171 -30.79 -18.00 5.27
N ASP A 172 -29.79 -18.82 5.54
CA ASP A 172 -29.41 -19.26 6.89
C ASP A 172 -28.64 -18.18 7.66
N ILE A 173 -28.14 -17.15 6.95
CA ILE A 173 -27.37 -16.06 7.54
C ILE A 173 -28.29 -14.86 7.77
N THR A 174 -28.33 -14.37 9.00
CA THR A 174 -29.15 -13.23 9.41
C THR A 174 -28.68 -11.91 8.76
N LEU A 175 -29.61 -10.96 8.61
CA LEU A 175 -29.27 -9.65 8.05
C LEU A 175 -28.18 -8.90 8.84
N PRO A 176 -28.20 -8.85 10.18
CA PRO A 176 -27.12 -8.22 10.95
C PRO A 176 -25.75 -8.85 10.67
N THR A 177 -25.68 -10.16 10.57
CA THR A 177 -24.42 -10.88 10.26
C THR A 177 -23.92 -10.52 8.88
N LYS A 178 -24.81 -10.43 7.87
CA LYS A 178 -24.43 -9.98 6.51
C LYS A 178 -23.93 -8.54 6.49
N VAL A 179 -24.54 -7.66 7.25
CA VAL A 179 -24.10 -6.26 7.40
C VAL A 179 -22.71 -6.21 8.03
N CYS A 180 -22.48 -6.98 9.09
CA CYS A 180 -21.17 -7.10 9.73
C CYS A 180 -20.11 -7.61 8.73
N LEU A 181 -20.45 -8.62 7.93
CA LEU A 181 -19.54 -9.18 6.92
C LEU A 181 -19.13 -8.14 5.86
N VAL A 182 -20.09 -7.34 5.36
CA VAL A 182 -19.79 -6.27 4.40
C VAL A 182 -18.88 -5.22 5.03
N LYS A 183 -19.19 -4.80 6.26
CA LYS A 183 -18.35 -3.84 7.01
C LYS A 183 -16.94 -4.37 7.29
N ALA A 184 -16.79 -5.66 7.56
CA ALA A 184 -15.49 -6.26 7.90
C ALA A 184 -14.64 -6.61 6.68
N MET A 185 -15.24 -6.95 5.55
CA MET A 185 -14.51 -7.47 4.39
C MET A 185 -14.48 -6.51 3.19
N VAL A 186 -15.53 -5.74 2.96
CA VAL A 186 -15.62 -4.86 1.78
C VAL A 186 -15.11 -3.46 2.10
N PHE A 187 -15.57 -2.87 3.20
CA PHE A 187 -15.23 -1.48 3.53
C PHE A 187 -13.75 -1.27 3.82
N PRO A 188 -13.02 -2.15 4.52
CA PRO A 188 -11.58 -1.97 4.71
C PRO A 188 -10.78 -1.97 3.40
N VAL A 189 -11.23 -2.70 2.39
CA VAL A 189 -10.59 -2.70 1.06
C VAL A 189 -10.80 -1.34 0.36
N VAL A 190 -11.99 -0.76 0.50
CA VAL A 190 -12.32 0.56 -0.08
C VAL A 190 -11.61 1.69 0.66
N MET A 191 -11.41 1.53 1.96
CA MET A 191 -10.87 2.54 2.87
C MET A 191 -9.36 2.41 3.07
N TYR A 192 -8.71 1.52 2.32
CA TYR A 192 -7.27 1.29 2.46
C TYR A 192 -6.47 2.57 2.16
N VAL A 193 -5.69 3.03 3.14
CA VAL A 193 -4.87 4.27 3.07
C VAL A 193 -5.70 5.55 2.85
N CYS A 194 -7.01 5.54 3.17
CA CYS A 194 -7.89 6.69 2.96
C CYS A 194 -7.50 7.92 3.80
N GLU A 195 -6.72 7.74 4.85
CA GLU A 195 -6.22 8.81 5.71
C GLU A 195 -5.40 9.85 4.93
N SER A 196 -4.65 9.40 3.92
CA SER A 196 -3.81 10.25 3.06
C SER A 196 -4.58 10.98 1.95
N TRP A 197 -5.85 10.62 1.68
CA TRP A 197 -6.56 11.14 0.52
C TRP A 197 -7.06 12.57 0.71
N THR A 198 -6.84 13.41 -0.28
CA THR A 198 -7.50 14.72 -0.42
C THR A 198 -8.82 14.52 -1.16
N ILE A 199 -9.96 14.58 -0.45
CA ILE A 199 -11.26 14.21 -0.98
C ILE A 199 -12.03 15.42 -1.46
N LYS A 200 -12.47 15.36 -2.72
CA LYS A 200 -13.35 16.35 -3.34
C LYS A 200 -14.83 15.94 -3.17
N LYS A 201 -15.76 16.88 -3.26
CA LYS A 201 -17.23 16.59 -3.18
C LYS A 201 -17.70 15.53 -4.18
N ALA A 202 -17.04 15.42 -5.32
CA ALA A 202 -17.36 14.40 -6.31
C ALA A 202 -17.02 12.98 -5.84
N GLU A 203 -15.96 12.82 -5.06
CA GLU A 203 -15.55 11.55 -4.47
C GLU A 203 -16.51 11.15 -3.34
N CYS A 204 -16.95 12.08 -2.50
CA CYS A 204 -18.00 11.81 -1.49
C CYS A 204 -19.24 11.18 -2.12
N ARG A 205 -19.74 11.75 -3.22
CA ARG A 205 -20.88 11.19 -3.96
C ARG A 205 -20.61 9.77 -4.49
N ARG A 206 -19.37 9.45 -4.86
CA ARG A 206 -18.99 8.10 -5.31
C ARG A 206 -19.00 7.10 -4.15
N PHE A 207 -18.57 7.52 -2.96
CA PHE A 207 -18.65 6.69 -1.75
C PHE A 207 -20.11 6.43 -1.37
N ASP A 208 -20.96 7.44 -1.37
CA ASP A 208 -22.40 7.29 -1.10
C ASP A 208 -23.06 6.33 -2.10
N ALA A 209 -22.78 6.51 -3.38
CA ALA A 209 -23.31 5.65 -4.43
C ALA A 209 -22.81 4.20 -4.29
N PHE A 210 -21.55 4.00 -3.90
CA PHE A 210 -21.00 2.67 -3.65
C PHE A 210 -21.63 2.01 -2.41
N GLU A 211 -21.76 2.75 -1.32
CA GLU A 211 -22.38 2.27 -0.10
C GLU A 211 -23.83 1.82 -0.35
N LEU A 212 -24.63 2.67 -1.01
CA LEU A 212 -25.97 2.33 -1.40
C LEU A 212 -26.05 1.13 -2.34
N TRP A 213 -25.10 0.99 -3.25
CA TRP A 213 -25.00 -0.18 -4.13
C TRP A 213 -24.75 -1.46 -3.31
N CYS A 214 -23.87 -1.41 -2.30
CA CYS A 214 -23.62 -2.53 -1.40
C CYS A 214 -24.89 -2.94 -0.65
N TRP A 215 -25.61 -1.98 -0.06
CA TRP A 215 -26.81 -2.24 0.71
C TRP A 215 -27.97 -2.74 -0.14
N ARG A 216 -28.18 -2.17 -1.32
CA ARG A 216 -29.16 -2.68 -2.29
C ARG A 216 -28.87 -4.12 -2.71
N ARG A 217 -27.61 -4.45 -2.98
CA ARG A 217 -27.20 -5.80 -3.34
C ARG A 217 -27.42 -6.77 -2.19
N LEU A 218 -27.09 -6.40 -0.97
CA LEU A 218 -27.30 -7.18 0.24
C LEU A 218 -28.80 -7.45 0.49
N LEU A 219 -29.66 -6.43 0.34
CA LEU A 219 -31.12 -6.54 0.48
C LEU A 219 -31.80 -7.13 -0.77
N ARG A 220 -31.08 -7.42 -1.84
CA ARG A 220 -31.59 -7.89 -3.14
C ARG A 220 -32.62 -6.95 -3.77
N VAL A 221 -32.46 -5.66 -3.55
CA VAL A 221 -33.34 -4.63 -4.12
C VAL A 221 -32.70 -4.14 -5.43
N PRO A 222 -33.31 -4.47 -6.61
CA PRO A 222 -32.79 -3.97 -7.89
C PRO A 222 -32.92 -2.44 -7.91
N TRP A 223 -32.03 -1.81 -8.67
CA TRP A 223 -32.06 -0.35 -8.78
C TRP A 223 -33.35 0.18 -9.43
N THR A 224 -34.01 -0.66 -10.24
CA THR A 224 -35.30 -0.37 -10.87
C THR A 224 -36.48 -0.38 -9.89
N ALA A 225 -36.31 -0.97 -8.70
CA ALA A 225 -37.34 -0.93 -7.68
C ALA A 225 -37.50 0.52 -7.17
N ARG A 226 -38.73 1.01 -7.12
CA ARG A 226 -39.09 2.37 -6.64
C ARG A 226 -38.89 2.53 -5.14
N ARG A 227 -37.84 1.96 -4.59
CA ARG A 227 -37.50 2.04 -3.17
C ARG A 227 -36.51 3.16 -2.92
N SER A 228 -36.84 4.10 -2.03
CA SER A 228 -35.97 5.26 -1.74
C SER A 228 -34.68 4.85 -1.04
N ASN A 229 -33.62 5.62 -1.23
CA ASN A 229 -32.34 5.40 -0.55
C ASN A 229 -32.48 5.50 0.97
N GLN A 230 -33.30 6.42 1.46
CA GLN A 230 -33.59 6.57 2.89
C GLN A 230 -34.22 5.31 3.49
N SER A 231 -35.13 4.65 2.76
CA SER A 231 -35.75 3.40 3.20
C SER A 231 -34.75 2.26 3.30
N ILE A 232 -33.75 2.20 2.38
CA ILE A 232 -32.66 1.23 2.42
C ILE A 232 -31.76 1.48 3.63
N LEU A 233 -31.34 2.72 3.84
CA LEU A 233 -30.48 3.10 4.97
C LEU A 233 -31.18 2.89 6.32
N LYS A 234 -32.49 3.17 6.41
CA LYS A 234 -33.28 2.93 7.63
C LYS A 234 -33.33 1.44 7.99
N GLU A 235 -33.44 0.56 7.01
CA GLU A 235 -33.47 -0.90 7.24
C GLU A 235 -32.12 -1.45 7.68
N ILE A 236 -31.02 -0.95 7.08
CA ILE A 236 -29.65 -1.35 7.45
C ILE A 236 -29.24 -0.69 8.77
N SER A 237 -29.72 0.54 9.05
CA SER A 237 -29.36 1.37 10.21
C SER A 237 -27.85 1.39 10.47
N PRO A 238 -27.00 1.80 9.49
CA PRO A 238 -25.57 1.84 9.70
C PRO A 238 -25.24 2.88 10.77
N GLU A 239 -24.36 2.52 11.71
CA GLU A 239 -23.90 3.42 12.77
C GLU A 239 -23.22 4.67 12.19
N TYR A 240 -22.42 4.47 11.13
CA TYR A 240 -21.77 5.51 10.36
C TYR A 240 -21.95 5.23 8.87
N SER A 241 -22.07 6.31 8.06
CA SER A 241 -21.88 6.21 6.62
C SER A 241 -20.42 5.88 6.29
N LEU A 242 -20.15 5.41 5.08
CA LEU A 242 -18.80 5.13 4.62
C LEU A 242 -17.93 6.40 4.68
N GLU A 243 -18.48 7.56 4.32
CA GLU A 243 -17.83 8.86 4.46
C GLU A 243 -17.55 9.21 5.93
N GLY A 244 -18.52 9.00 6.83
CA GLY A 244 -18.33 9.24 8.26
C GLY A 244 -17.25 8.35 8.87
N TRP A 245 -17.17 7.09 8.44
CA TRP A 245 -16.10 6.20 8.88
C TRP A 245 -14.73 6.66 8.39
N MET A 246 -14.63 7.09 7.15
CA MET A 246 -13.41 7.64 6.59
C MET A 246 -12.93 8.88 7.36
N LEU A 247 -13.85 9.80 7.69
CA LEU A 247 -13.52 10.96 8.52
C LEU A 247 -13.01 10.55 9.90
N LYS A 248 -13.61 9.54 10.51
CA LYS A 248 -13.14 8.97 11.78
C LYS A 248 -11.72 8.44 11.67
N LEU A 249 -11.39 7.67 10.63
CA LEU A 249 -10.03 7.15 10.39
C LEU A 249 -9.03 8.29 10.21
N LYS A 250 -9.38 9.31 9.44
CA LYS A 250 -8.54 10.51 9.27
C LYS A 250 -8.28 11.22 10.60
N LEU A 251 -9.30 11.44 11.40
CA LEU A 251 -9.16 12.09 12.70
C LEU A 251 -8.29 11.26 13.66
N GLN A 252 -8.44 9.94 13.66
CA GLN A 252 -7.60 9.05 14.43
C GLN A 252 -6.13 9.15 13.99
N TYR A 253 -5.88 9.16 12.68
CA TYR A 253 -4.53 9.32 12.14
C TYR A 253 -3.91 10.67 12.55
N PHE A 254 -4.65 11.77 12.43
CA PHE A 254 -4.20 13.09 12.88
C PHE A 254 -3.91 13.12 14.37
N GLY A 255 -4.70 12.47 15.21
CA GLY A 255 -4.47 12.36 16.64
C GLY A 255 -3.18 11.60 17.01
N HIS A 256 -2.68 10.74 16.12
CA HIS A 256 -1.38 10.07 16.30
C HIS A 256 -0.18 10.91 15.82
N LEU A 257 -0.42 11.97 15.04
CA LEU A 257 0.63 12.85 14.52
C LEU A 257 0.92 14.04 15.46
N LEU A 258 -0.03 14.38 16.32
CA LEU A 258 0.06 15.43 17.33
C LEU A 258 0.68 14.90 18.62
#